data_0b0f5f12023b0a70a64738e2d27d9c17
#
_entry.id   0b0f5f12023b0a70a64738e2d27d9c17
#
_cell.length_a   1.000
_cell.length_b   1.000
_cell.length_c   1.000
_cell.angle_alpha   90.00
_cell.angle_beta   90.00
_cell.angle_gamma   90.00
#
_symmetry.space_group_name_H-M   'P 1'
#
loop_
_entity.id
_entity.type
_entity.pdbx_description
1 polymer ?
#
loop_
_entity_poly.entity_id
_entity_poly.type
_entity_poly.pdbx_seq_one_letter_code
_entity_poly.pdbx_strand_id
1 'polypeptide(L)'
;MNWQQMMPELQQTILADSVGGLLMIAILYMILIFGIFGTVLMMTQERKYEFGVLVSIGMKKGKLMFMVFIETIILSLLGVIMGVLLAYPIMLWKHYDPLVLPGTQAEMMENFGFTAEIPFYIQPDLPLVHASLIFIIALLVSLYPILIIKKLNPLHAMRG
;
A
#
# COMPACT_ATOMS: atom_id res chain seq x y z
N MET A 1 -36.17 21.61 2.09
CA MET A 1 -34.86 22.22 2.36
C MET A 1 -33.92 21.11 2.79
N ASN A 2 -32.83 20.93 2.07
CA ASN A 2 -31.86 19.88 2.41
C ASN A 2 -30.98 20.38 3.58
N TRP A 3 -30.65 19.51 4.56
CA TRP A 3 -29.81 19.84 5.73
C TRP A 3 -28.48 20.50 5.32
N GLN A 4 -27.95 20.15 4.14
CA GLN A 4 -26.76 20.73 3.55
C GLN A 4 -26.85 22.23 3.28
N GLN A 5 -28.05 22.76 3.06
CA GLN A 5 -28.28 24.20 2.84
C GLN A 5 -28.49 24.98 4.15
N MET A 6 -28.79 24.26 5.21
CA MET A 6 -29.07 24.88 6.54
C MET A 6 -27.80 25.09 7.36
N MET A 7 -26.72 24.34 7.10
CA MET A 7 -25.46 24.41 7.87
C MET A 7 -24.24 24.44 6.97
N PRO A 8 -23.99 25.55 6.27
CA PRO A 8 -22.82 25.65 5.34
C PRO A 8 -21.47 25.52 6.06
N GLU A 9 -21.38 25.94 7.32
CA GLU A 9 -20.15 25.83 8.12
C GLU A 9 -19.80 24.37 8.42
N LEU A 10 -20.79 23.53 8.73
CA LEU A 10 -20.61 22.10 8.96
C LEU A 10 -20.14 21.41 7.68
N GLN A 11 -20.69 21.81 6.53
CA GLN A 11 -20.29 21.26 5.24
C GLN A 11 -18.84 21.62 4.89
N GLN A 12 -18.41 22.85 5.17
CA GLN A 12 -17.02 23.25 4.98
C GLN A 12 -16.06 22.47 5.88
N THR A 13 -16.45 22.22 7.13
CA THR A 13 -15.65 21.42 8.06
C THR A 13 -15.50 19.96 7.58
N ILE A 14 -16.59 19.33 7.14
CA ILE A 14 -16.58 17.97 6.59
C ILE A 14 -15.70 17.91 5.33
N LEU A 15 -15.79 18.92 4.45
CA LEU A 15 -14.95 18.98 3.25
C LEU A 15 -13.47 19.17 3.60
N ALA A 16 -13.16 20.03 4.55
CA ALA A 16 -11.78 20.24 4.99
C ALA A 16 -11.18 18.96 5.60
N ASP A 17 -11.95 18.25 6.43
CA ASP A 17 -11.55 16.99 7.05
C ASP A 17 -11.33 15.89 5.99
N SER A 18 -12.26 15.76 5.05
CA SER A 18 -12.14 14.78 3.96
C SER A 18 -10.94 15.06 3.04
N VAL A 19 -10.65 16.32 2.75
CA VAL A 19 -9.45 16.70 1.97
C VAL A 19 -8.18 16.41 2.77
N GLY A 20 -8.17 16.70 4.07
CA GLY A 20 -7.07 16.37 4.98
C GLY A 20 -6.79 14.86 5.01
N GLY A 21 -7.84 14.05 5.15
CA GLY A 21 -7.74 12.58 5.10
C GLY A 21 -7.20 12.07 3.76
N LEU A 22 -7.67 12.63 2.64
CA LEU A 22 -7.21 12.26 1.31
C LEU A 22 -5.72 12.60 1.08
N LEU A 23 -5.27 13.76 1.56
CA LEU A 23 -3.86 14.14 1.52
C LEU A 23 -3.00 13.19 2.35
N MET A 24 -3.47 12.80 3.53
CA MET A 24 -2.75 11.85 4.40
C MET A 24 -2.60 10.47 3.73
N ILE A 25 -3.67 9.97 3.12
CA ILE A 25 -3.66 8.73 2.35
C ILE A 25 -2.71 8.84 1.15
N ALA A 26 -2.72 9.95 0.42
CA ALA A 26 -1.82 10.17 -0.71
C ALA A 26 -0.34 10.14 -0.30
N ILE A 27 0.00 10.76 0.84
CA ILE A 27 1.36 10.71 1.40
C ILE A 27 1.75 9.27 1.79
N LEU A 28 0.84 8.53 2.44
CA LEU A 28 1.07 7.13 2.78
C LEU A 28 1.35 6.28 1.54
N TYR A 29 0.55 6.43 0.48
CA TYR A 29 0.79 5.71 -0.77
C TYR A 29 2.11 6.10 -1.43
N MET A 30 2.48 7.37 -1.38
CA MET A 30 3.78 7.82 -1.89
C MET A 30 4.93 7.11 -1.17
N ILE A 31 4.89 7.04 0.16
CA ILE A 31 5.90 6.31 0.97
C ILE A 31 5.92 4.83 0.62
N LEU A 32 4.74 4.20 0.48
CA LEU A 32 4.63 2.78 0.08
C LEU A 32 5.21 2.51 -1.30
N ILE A 33 4.92 3.37 -2.29
CA ILE A 33 5.47 3.24 -3.66
C ILE A 33 6.99 3.30 -3.63
N PHE A 34 7.57 4.27 -2.93
CA PHE A 34 9.03 4.37 -2.79
C PHE A 34 9.63 3.17 -2.06
N GLY A 35 8.98 2.68 -1.01
CA GLY A 35 9.40 1.48 -0.28
C GLY A 35 9.41 0.23 -1.14
N ILE A 36 8.31 -0.04 -1.85
CA ILE A 36 8.18 -1.18 -2.76
C ILE A 36 9.19 -1.07 -3.90
N PHE A 37 9.32 0.11 -4.52
CA PHE A 37 10.27 0.34 -5.59
C PHE A 37 11.71 0.14 -5.13
N GLY A 38 12.09 0.70 -3.96
CA GLY A 38 13.43 0.54 -3.39
C GLY A 38 13.79 -0.91 -3.12
N THR A 39 12.85 -1.68 -2.55
CA THR A 39 13.03 -3.12 -2.28
C THR A 39 13.21 -3.91 -3.58
N VAL A 40 12.37 -3.70 -4.58
CA VAL A 40 12.45 -4.38 -5.88
C VAL A 40 13.73 -3.99 -6.64
N LEU A 41 14.15 -2.71 -6.54
CA LEU A 41 15.39 -2.23 -7.12
C LEU A 41 16.59 -2.95 -6.50
N MET A 42 16.68 -2.97 -5.16
CA MET A 42 17.79 -3.62 -4.45
C MET A 42 17.85 -5.11 -4.76
N MET A 43 16.72 -5.82 -4.61
CA MET A 43 16.62 -7.24 -4.93
C MET A 43 17.03 -7.57 -6.38
N THR A 44 16.65 -6.70 -7.33
CA THR A 44 17.01 -6.89 -8.74
C THR A 44 18.50 -6.68 -8.98
N GLN A 45 19.12 -5.70 -8.30
CA GLN A 45 20.56 -5.45 -8.44
C GLN A 45 21.39 -6.59 -7.82
N GLU A 46 20.99 -7.09 -6.65
CA GLU A 46 21.66 -8.23 -6.00
C GLU A 46 21.64 -9.48 -6.87
N ARG A 47 20.53 -9.76 -7.55
CA ARG A 47 20.36 -10.95 -8.41
C ARG A 47 20.84 -10.76 -9.86
N LYS A 48 21.35 -9.57 -10.21
CA LYS A 48 21.79 -9.27 -11.58
C LYS A 48 22.90 -10.21 -12.08
N TYR A 49 23.82 -10.59 -11.22
CA TYR A 49 24.85 -11.57 -11.53
C TYR A 49 24.25 -12.94 -11.86
N GLU A 50 23.32 -13.43 -11.03
CA GLU A 50 22.61 -14.71 -11.26
C GLU A 50 21.87 -14.69 -12.59
N PHE A 51 21.21 -13.59 -12.94
CA PHE A 51 20.55 -13.42 -14.23
C PHE A 51 21.55 -13.50 -15.39
N GLY A 52 22.73 -12.91 -15.23
CA GLY A 52 23.81 -13.00 -16.19
C GLY A 52 24.27 -14.44 -16.43
N VAL A 53 24.49 -15.19 -15.36
CA VAL A 53 24.87 -16.61 -15.42
C VAL A 53 23.81 -17.46 -16.13
N LEU A 54 22.53 -17.29 -15.74
CA LEU A 54 21.41 -18.03 -16.34
C LEU A 54 21.31 -17.82 -17.86
N VAL A 55 21.49 -16.58 -18.31
CA VAL A 55 21.47 -16.24 -19.74
C VAL A 55 22.71 -16.80 -20.44
N SER A 56 23.89 -16.84 -19.79
CA SER A 56 25.12 -17.37 -20.34
C SER A 56 25.09 -18.90 -20.54
N ILE A 57 24.36 -19.61 -19.67
CA ILE A 57 24.12 -21.08 -19.77
C ILE A 57 23.10 -21.41 -20.89
N GLY A 58 22.47 -20.36 -21.50
CA GLY A 58 21.56 -20.55 -22.63
C GLY A 58 20.06 -20.31 -22.30
N MET A 59 19.72 -19.83 -21.11
CA MET A 59 18.33 -19.45 -20.80
C MET A 59 17.90 -18.28 -21.68
N LYS A 60 16.75 -18.41 -22.35
CA LYS A 60 16.16 -17.31 -23.12
C LYS A 60 15.74 -16.19 -22.15
N LYS A 61 16.11 -14.95 -22.45
CA LYS A 61 15.72 -13.77 -21.64
C LYS A 61 14.21 -13.70 -21.38
N GLY A 62 13.38 -14.08 -22.35
CA GLY A 62 11.92 -14.12 -22.20
C GLY A 62 11.46 -15.07 -21.09
N LYS A 63 12.10 -16.26 -20.99
CA LYS A 63 11.80 -17.23 -19.92
C LYS A 63 12.22 -16.69 -18.55
N LEU A 64 13.38 -16.03 -18.48
CA LEU A 64 13.87 -15.39 -17.26
C LEU A 64 12.96 -14.25 -16.81
N MET A 65 12.54 -13.36 -17.75
CA MET A 65 11.59 -12.28 -17.45
C MET A 65 10.27 -12.81 -16.91
N PHE A 66 9.72 -13.86 -17.53
CA PHE A 66 8.48 -14.50 -17.09
C PHE A 66 8.62 -15.10 -15.68
N MET A 67 9.75 -15.77 -15.40
CA MET A 67 10.03 -16.34 -14.08
C MET A 67 10.06 -15.27 -12.99
N VAL A 68 10.79 -14.17 -13.21
CA VAL A 68 10.88 -13.04 -12.26
C VAL A 68 9.53 -12.35 -12.09
N PHE A 69 8.76 -12.24 -13.17
CA PHE A 69 7.41 -11.66 -13.11
C PHE A 69 6.46 -12.51 -12.24
N ILE A 70 6.43 -13.83 -12.44
CA ILE A 70 5.62 -14.75 -11.62
C ILE A 70 6.07 -14.72 -10.16
N GLU A 71 7.37 -14.70 -9.89
CA GLU A 71 7.93 -14.57 -8.55
C GLU A 71 7.41 -13.31 -7.85
N THR A 72 7.44 -12.17 -8.54
CA THR A 72 6.94 -10.89 -7.99
C THR A 72 5.43 -10.93 -7.74
N ILE A 73 4.64 -11.55 -8.63
CA ILE A 73 3.19 -11.72 -8.42
C ILE A 73 2.92 -12.54 -7.16
N ILE A 74 3.59 -13.68 -7.00
CA ILE A 74 3.40 -14.56 -5.83
C ILE A 74 3.77 -13.83 -4.55
N LEU A 75 4.91 -13.14 -4.52
CA LEU A 75 5.35 -12.37 -3.36
C LEU A 75 4.38 -11.25 -3.02
N SER A 76 3.89 -10.52 -4.02
CA SER A 76 2.91 -9.45 -3.83
C SER A 76 1.58 -9.98 -3.29
N LEU A 77 1.11 -11.10 -3.83
CA LEU A 77 -0.13 -11.74 -3.39
C LEU A 77 -0.02 -12.23 -1.95
N LEU A 78 1.09 -12.87 -1.61
CA LEU A 78 1.37 -13.30 -0.23
C LEU A 78 1.42 -12.10 0.73
N GLY A 79 2.10 -11.02 0.34
CA GLY A 79 2.17 -9.79 1.11
C GLY A 79 0.79 -9.17 1.37
N VAL A 80 -0.04 -9.09 0.34
CA VAL A 80 -1.43 -8.58 0.45
C VAL A 80 -2.28 -9.45 1.36
N ILE A 81 -2.24 -10.79 1.19
CA ILE A 81 -2.99 -11.73 2.03
C ILE A 81 -2.54 -11.60 3.49
N MET A 82 -1.24 -11.62 3.75
CA MET A 82 -0.70 -11.47 5.11
C MET A 82 -1.05 -10.12 5.72
N GLY A 83 -0.98 -9.04 4.93
CA GLY A 83 -1.37 -7.71 5.37
C GLY A 83 -2.83 -7.64 5.81
N VAL A 84 -3.74 -8.19 5.01
CA VAL A 84 -5.18 -8.24 5.34
C VAL A 84 -5.43 -9.12 6.56
N LEU A 85 -4.79 -10.30 6.65
CA LEU A 85 -4.93 -11.21 7.78
C LEU A 85 -4.46 -10.60 9.11
N LEU A 86 -3.44 -9.75 9.09
CA LEU A 86 -2.96 -9.07 10.29
C LEU A 86 -3.79 -7.81 10.62
N ALA A 87 -4.22 -7.07 9.61
CA ALA A 87 -4.97 -5.84 9.81
C ALA A 87 -6.41 -6.11 10.29
N TYR A 88 -7.06 -7.12 9.74
CA TYR A 88 -8.47 -7.41 10.02
C TYR A 88 -8.78 -7.70 11.49
N PRO A 89 -8.02 -8.54 12.22
CA PRO A 89 -8.23 -8.76 13.65
C PRO A 89 -8.05 -7.49 14.48
N ILE A 90 -7.09 -6.63 14.12
CA ILE A 90 -6.84 -5.34 14.80
C ILE A 90 -8.02 -4.40 14.60
N MET A 91 -8.58 -4.35 13.38
CA MET A 91 -9.78 -3.57 13.08
C MET A 91 -10.99 -4.06 13.86
N LEU A 92 -11.20 -5.39 13.93
CA LEU A 92 -12.26 -5.99 14.72
C LEU A 92 -12.11 -5.67 16.20
N TRP A 93 -10.92 -5.81 16.75
CA TRP A 93 -10.68 -5.49 18.14
C TRP A 93 -11.02 -4.03 18.45
N LYS A 94 -10.56 -3.10 17.62
CA LYS A 94 -10.84 -1.67 17.80
C LYS A 94 -12.30 -1.27 17.54
N HIS A 95 -13.04 -2.07 16.80
CA HIS A 95 -14.47 -1.88 16.64
C HIS A 95 -15.25 -2.21 17.93
N TYR A 96 -14.85 -3.27 18.66
CA TYR A 96 -15.49 -3.66 19.93
C TYR A 96 -14.94 -2.87 21.13
N ASP A 97 -13.75 -2.33 21.04
CA ASP A 97 -13.08 -1.51 22.06
C ASP A 97 -12.69 -0.15 21.46
N PRO A 98 -13.67 0.77 21.30
CA PRO A 98 -13.45 2.07 20.69
C PRO A 98 -12.43 2.88 21.47
N LEU A 99 -11.75 3.77 20.76
CA LEU A 99 -10.71 4.61 21.33
C LEU A 99 -11.37 5.75 22.13
N VAL A 100 -11.23 5.70 23.45
CA VAL A 100 -11.70 6.76 24.33
C VAL A 100 -10.68 7.90 24.31
N LEU A 101 -11.16 9.11 24.04
CA LEU A 101 -10.32 10.31 24.06
C LEU A 101 -9.96 10.67 25.52
N PRO A 102 -8.66 10.88 25.84
CA PRO A 102 -8.27 11.23 27.22
C PRO A 102 -8.40 12.71 27.51
N GLY A 103 -8.75 13.05 28.79
CA GLY A 103 -8.62 14.37 29.36
C GLY A 103 -9.46 15.46 28.71
N THR A 104 -8.85 16.62 28.46
CA THR A 104 -9.53 17.84 27.98
C THR A 104 -10.29 17.66 26.65
N GLN A 105 -9.86 16.72 25.83
CA GLN A 105 -10.55 16.41 24.55
C GLN A 105 -11.87 15.69 24.79
N ALA A 106 -11.93 14.80 25.78
CA ALA A 106 -13.17 14.15 26.19
C ALA A 106 -14.17 15.17 26.74
N GLU A 107 -13.73 16.05 27.66
CA GLU A 107 -14.57 17.10 28.21
C GLU A 107 -15.12 18.07 27.16
N MET A 108 -14.31 18.41 26.16
CA MET A 108 -14.76 19.22 25.03
C MET A 108 -15.87 18.53 24.22
N MET A 109 -15.69 17.25 23.88
CA MET A 109 -16.69 16.50 23.13
C MET A 109 -18.00 16.35 23.91
N GLU A 110 -17.93 16.03 25.20
CA GLU A 110 -19.08 15.91 26.09
C GLU A 110 -19.84 17.24 26.23
N ASN A 111 -19.11 18.35 26.33
CA ASN A 111 -19.73 19.69 26.39
C ASN A 111 -20.47 20.04 25.08
N PHE A 112 -20.10 19.48 23.95
CA PHE A 112 -20.83 19.60 22.69
C PHE A 112 -21.90 18.52 22.49
N GLY A 113 -22.14 17.66 23.49
CA GLY A 113 -23.14 16.59 23.44
C GLY A 113 -22.73 15.36 22.63
N PHE A 114 -21.46 15.21 22.33
CA PHE A 114 -20.89 14.03 21.65
C PHE A 114 -20.30 13.07 22.68
N THR A 115 -20.34 11.77 22.36
CA THR A 115 -19.60 10.78 23.13
C THR A 115 -18.09 10.94 22.87
N ALA A 116 -17.27 10.89 23.94
CA ALA A 116 -15.82 11.02 23.86
C ALA A 116 -15.13 9.73 23.31
N GLU A 117 -15.83 9.00 22.47
CA GLU A 117 -15.37 7.75 21.85
C GLU A 117 -15.27 7.93 20.35
N ILE A 118 -14.15 7.48 19.77
CA ILE A 118 -13.99 7.42 18.31
C ILE A 118 -14.43 6.03 17.84
N PRO A 119 -15.63 5.88 17.25
CA PRO A 119 -16.09 4.61 16.76
C PRO A 119 -15.30 4.20 15.51
N PHE A 120 -14.73 2.98 15.52
CA PHE A 120 -14.15 2.40 14.33
C PHE A 120 -15.24 1.74 13.48
N TYR A 121 -15.58 2.37 12.37
CA TYR A 121 -16.51 1.81 11.41
C TYR A 121 -15.80 0.79 10.52
N ILE A 122 -16.25 -0.47 10.56
CA ILE A 122 -15.72 -1.52 9.70
C ILE A 122 -16.53 -1.53 8.40
N GLN A 123 -15.91 -1.04 7.35
CA GLN A 123 -16.42 -1.19 6.00
C GLN A 123 -15.56 -2.25 5.30
N PRO A 124 -16.12 -3.42 4.98
CA PRO A 124 -15.34 -4.53 4.42
C PRO A 124 -14.72 -4.21 3.06
N ASP A 125 -15.29 -3.24 2.34
CA ASP A 125 -14.82 -2.81 1.03
C ASP A 125 -13.48 -2.06 1.11
N LEU A 126 -13.23 -1.31 2.19
CA LEU A 126 -12.01 -0.51 2.36
C LEU A 126 -10.73 -1.36 2.29
N PRO A 127 -10.58 -2.45 3.08
CA PRO A 127 -9.39 -3.29 2.99
C PRO A 127 -9.20 -3.89 1.59
N LEU A 128 -10.28 -4.27 0.90
CA LEU A 128 -10.22 -4.82 -0.45
C LEU A 128 -9.77 -3.79 -1.48
N VAL A 129 -10.28 -2.57 -1.40
CA VAL A 129 -9.89 -1.47 -2.28
C VAL A 129 -8.40 -1.15 -2.10
N HIS A 130 -7.94 -0.99 -0.86
CA HIS A 130 -6.54 -0.70 -0.56
C HIS A 130 -5.62 -1.87 -0.94
N ALA A 131 -6.02 -3.10 -0.67
CA ALA A 131 -5.29 -4.31 -1.06
C ALA A 131 -5.13 -4.42 -2.59
N SER A 132 -6.21 -4.18 -3.34
CA SER A 132 -6.17 -4.20 -4.81
C SER A 132 -5.27 -3.10 -5.37
N LEU A 133 -5.30 -1.91 -4.78
CA LEU A 133 -4.47 -0.78 -5.20
C LEU A 133 -2.99 -1.04 -4.96
N ILE A 134 -2.63 -1.58 -3.78
CA ILE A 134 -1.25 -1.99 -3.47
C ILE A 134 -0.78 -3.09 -4.42
N PHE A 135 -1.64 -4.07 -4.73
CA PHE A 135 -1.33 -5.12 -5.68
C PHE A 135 -1.05 -4.56 -7.08
N ILE A 136 -1.85 -3.61 -7.56
CA ILE A 136 -1.63 -2.93 -8.85
C ILE A 136 -0.30 -2.17 -8.85
N ILE A 137 0.02 -1.45 -7.77
CA ILE A 137 1.30 -0.75 -7.62
C ILE A 137 2.47 -1.75 -7.70
N ALA A 138 2.38 -2.87 -7.00
CA ALA A 138 3.41 -3.91 -7.04
C ALA A 138 3.60 -4.49 -8.45
N LEU A 139 2.51 -4.72 -9.20
CA LEU A 139 2.56 -5.12 -10.60
C LEU A 139 3.26 -4.09 -11.48
N LEU A 140 2.97 -2.81 -11.32
CA LEU A 140 3.63 -1.75 -12.07
C LEU A 140 5.12 -1.68 -11.76
N VAL A 141 5.49 -1.80 -10.48
CA VAL A 141 6.89 -1.81 -10.06
C VAL A 141 7.63 -3.05 -10.58
N SER A 142 6.94 -4.19 -10.74
CA SER A 142 7.52 -5.43 -11.30
C SER A 142 7.98 -5.31 -12.76
N LEU A 143 7.58 -4.26 -13.47
CA LEU A 143 8.08 -3.97 -14.81
C LEU A 143 9.56 -3.57 -14.80
N TYR A 144 10.07 -3.04 -13.69
CA TYR A 144 11.46 -2.60 -13.56
C TYR A 144 12.47 -3.74 -13.76
N PRO A 145 12.41 -4.88 -13.03
CA PRO A 145 13.32 -6.01 -13.27
C PRO A 145 13.20 -6.57 -14.69
N ILE A 146 12.02 -6.57 -15.28
CA ILE A 146 11.80 -7.01 -16.66
C ILE A 146 12.61 -6.14 -17.65
N LEU A 147 12.59 -4.82 -17.45
CA LEU A 147 13.35 -3.88 -18.28
C LEU A 147 14.88 -4.09 -18.13
N ILE A 148 15.35 -4.37 -16.92
CA ILE A 148 16.77 -4.68 -16.67
C ILE A 148 17.17 -5.95 -17.38
N ILE A 149 16.43 -7.05 -17.24
CA ILE A 149 16.72 -8.33 -17.88
C ILE A 149 16.72 -8.18 -19.41
N LYS A 150 15.80 -7.41 -19.97
CA LYS A 150 15.76 -7.14 -21.42
C LYS A 150 17.05 -6.50 -21.92
N LYS A 151 17.61 -5.54 -21.18
CA LYS A 151 18.85 -4.80 -21.51
C LYS A 151 20.13 -5.51 -21.05
N LEU A 152 20.03 -6.63 -20.35
CA LEU A 152 21.15 -7.32 -19.74
C LEU A 152 22.11 -7.87 -20.81
N ASN A 153 23.39 -7.44 -20.73
CA ASN A 153 24.49 -8.04 -21.49
C ASN A 153 25.21 -9.06 -20.58
N PRO A 154 25.21 -10.37 -20.92
CA PRO A 154 25.74 -11.41 -20.04
C PRO A 154 27.22 -11.18 -19.67
N LEU A 155 28.02 -10.71 -20.63
CA LEU A 155 29.45 -10.45 -20.42
C LEU A 155 29.73 -9.33 -19.41
N HIS A 156 28.89 -8.29 -19.38
CA HIS A 156 29.01 -7.20 -18.41
C HIS A 156 28.43 -7.57 -17.05
N ALA A 157 27.39 -8.39 -17.02
CA ALA A 157 26.76 -8.81 -15.77
C ALA A 157 27.63 -9.72 -14.91
N MET A 158 28.56 -10.46 -15.55
CA MET A 158 29.51 -11.37 -14.88
C MET A 158 30.81 -10.67 -14.44
N ARG A 159 31.11 -9.48 -14.94
CA ARG A 159 32.34 -8.74 -14.58
C ARG A 159 32.22 -7.82 -13.36
N GLY A 160 30.99 -7.69 -12.74
CA GLY A 160 30.69 -6.88 -11.56
C GLY A 160 30.38 -5.45 -11.96
#